data_e678ab6a98b56924a57f7b338507caea
#
_entry.id   e678ab6a98b56924a57f7b338507caea
#
_cell.length_a   1.000
_cell.length_b   1.000
_cell.length_c   1.000
_cell.angle_alpha   90.00
_cell.angle_beta   90.00
_cell.angle_gamma   90.00
#
_symmetry.space_group_name_H-M   'P 1'
#
loop_
_entity.id
_entity.type
_entity.pdbx_description
1 polymer ?
#
loop_
_entity_poly.entity_id
_entity_poly.type
_entity_poly.pdbx_seq_one_letter_code
_entity_poly.pdbx_strand_id
1 'polypeptide(L)'
;MTTQQQSAIPYCDATACVAAGCNPIVCTGAGTPSNREVFERSTRVIPGGVNSSIRAFKAVGGSPYVVARGSGAHVYDVEGKQYIDLVQSYGAVILGHAHPTITSALRDAAPDGTSFGAPTPREMKLAEAISERVPSCERVRFMNSGTEATSTVVRLARGLTGRSKVITFSGNFHGATDALLVAGGSGVATLGLPGTAGVPPEAVANTIVAPYNVVPEIDDTVACVXVEAVAANMGVVAXAPGFLEGLRAACDKVGALLVFDEVITGFRLGVDGAQGRFNVKPDLTCFGKVIGGGLPIGAVGGRRDVMENLTPLGKVFHAGTLAGNPMATAAGLAALSELSTDVYAELELRATRLASLITDATSAAGLPVTTSRVGTLVGIYLGNALGGSRLPINFDEAKKTDEALYARLFHSLLNEGVAMAPGAYEAIFVGLGHTDAVMNDLADRFHRAARAVTA
;
A
#
# COMPACT_ATOMS: atom_id res chain seq x y z
N MET A 1 5.68 28.65 26.53
CA MET A 1 5.86 28.22 25.16
C MET A 1 4.49 28.20 24.49
N THR A 2 4.24 29.18 23.63
CA THR A 2 2.95 29.37 22.98
C THR A 2 2.77 28.32 21.90
N THR A 3 1.81 27.43 22.06
CA THR A 3 1.33 26.54 21.01
C THR A 3 0.78 27.40 19.86
N GLN A 4 1.54 27.52 18.78
CA GLN A 4 1.00 28.09 17.55
C GLN A 4 -0.08 27.13 17.06
N GLN A 5 -1.34 27.52 17.19
CA GLN A 5 -2.44 26.89 16.46
C GLN A 5 -2.14 27.05 14.97
N GLN A 6 -1.70 25.98 14.33
CA GLN A 6 -1.63 25.95 12.87
C GLN A 6 -3.06 25.97 12.33
N SER A 7 -3.47 27.14 11.87
CA SER A 7 -4.78 27.31 11.25
C SER A 7 -4.92 26.39 10.02
N ALA A 8 -6.10 25.82 9.84
CA ALA A 8 -6.43 25.08 8.64
C ALA A 8 -6.21 25.98 7.40
N ILE A 9 -5.66 25.41 6.33
CA ILE A 9 -5.48 26.13 5.06
C ILE A 9 -6.73 25.89 4.20
N PRO A 10 -7.63 26.87 4.09
CA PRO A 10 -8.82 26.70 3.23
C PRO A 10 -8.44 26.76 1.75
N TYR A 11 -9.09 25.96 0.95
CA TYR A 11 -8.93 25.95 -0.51
C TYR A 11 -9.70 27.12 -1.11
N CYS A 12 -9.00 28.00 -1.82
CA CYS A 12 -9.58 29.19 -2.46
C CYS A 12 -9.83 28.94 -3.96
N ASP A 13 -10.81 29.63 -4.54
CA ASP A 13 -10.98 29.70 -5.98
C ASP A 13 -9.74 30.42 -6.58
N ALA A 14 -9.05 29.76 -7.50
CA ALA A 14 -7.83 30.28 -8.11
C ALA A 14 -8.04 31.65 -8.77
N THR A 15 -9.22 31.89 -9.36
CA THR A 15 -9.54 33.15 -10.01
C THR A 15 -9.63 34.28 -9.00
N ALA A 16 -10.30 34.04 -7.88
CA ALA A 16 -10.42 35.01 -6.80
C ALA A 16 -9.06 35.28 -6.15
N CYS A 17 -8.21 34.26 -6.04
CA CYS A 17 -6.86 34.38 -5.49
C CYS A 17 -5.97 35.28 -6.36
N VAL A 18 -6.00 35.09 -7.68
CA VAL A 18 -5.19 35.88 -8.61
C VAL A 18 -5.64 37.36 -8.55
N ALA A 19 -6.95 37.60 -8.51
CA ALA A 19 -7.51 38.93 -8.38
C ALA A 19 -7.09 39.65 -7.08
N ALA A 20 -6.89 38.88 -6.02
CA ALA A 20 -6.46 39.38 -4.71
C ALA A 20 -4.93 39.43 -4.58
N GLY A 21 -4.17 39.04 -5.59
CA GLY A 21 -2.71 39.04 -5.57
C GLY A 21 -2.07 37.95 -4.72
N CYS A 22 -2.80 36.89 -4.40
CA CYS A 22 -2.26 35.76 -3.64
C CYS A 22 -1.82 34.61 -4.54
N ASN A 23 -0.96 33.75 -4.00
CA ASN A 23 -0.55 32.53 -4.69
C ASN A 23 -1.72 31.51 -4.66
N PRO A 24 -2.31 31.15 -5.81
CA PRO A 24 -3.45 30.24 -5.84
C PRO A 24 -3.16 28.81 -5.34
N ILE A 25 -1.87 28.44 -5.24
CA ILE A 25 -1.46 27.12 -4.73
C ILE A 25 -1.60 27.05 -3.19
N VAL A 26 -1.44 28.21 -2.50
CA VAL A 26 -1.45 28.26 -1.02
C VAL A 26 -2.50 29.24 -0.48
N CYS A 27 -3.44 29.66 -1.30
CA CYS A 27 -4.40 30.71 -0.93
C CYS A 27 -5.39 30.24 0.15
N THR A 28 -5.59 31.10 1.12
CA THR A 28 -6.50 30.91 2.28
C THR A 28 -7.71 31.87 2.18
N GLY A 29 -8.23 32.08 1.00
CA GLY A 29 -9.32 33.04 0.76
C GLY A 29 -10.63 32.73 1.48
N ALA A 30 -11.55 33.68 1.45
CA ALA A 30 -12.79 33.66 2.21
C ALA A 30 -13.72 32.49 1.82
N GLY A 31 -14.17 31.74 2.81
CA GLY A 31 -15.08 30.60 2.69
C GLY A 31 -14.37 29.28 2.55
N THR A 32 -14.49 28.42 3.58
CA THR A 32 -14.00 27.05 3.55
C THR A 32 -14.98 26.19 2.76
N PRO A 33 -14.59 25.61 1.60
CA PRO A 33 -15.53 24.78 0.87
C PRO A 33 -15.80 23.47 1.63
N SER A 34 -16.99 22.95 1.49
CA SER A 34 -17.33 21.66 2.06
C SER A 34 -16.65 20.51 1.29
N ASN A 35 -16.52 19.37 1.94
CA ASN A 35 -16.03 18.14 1.29
C ASN A 35 -16.82 17.86 0.00
N ARG A 36 -18.15 18.05 0.07
CA ARG A 36 -19.05 17.81 -1.05
C ARG A 36 -18.73 18.77 -2.22
N GLU A 37 -18.58 20.06 -1.96
CA GLU A 37 -18.27 21.04 -3.01
C GLU A 37 -16.96 20.74 -3.70
N VAL A 38 -15.90 20.42 -2.93
CA VAL A 38 -14.60 20.08 -3.53
C VAL A 38 -14.72 18.80 -4.37
N PHE A 39 -15.40 17.78 -3.83
CA PHE A 39 -15.56 16.52 -4.57
C PHE A 39 -16.38 16.71 -5.85
N GLU A 40 -17.48 17.44 -5.81
CA GLU A 40 -18.28 17.77 -7.00
C GLU A 40 -17.48 18.54 -8.05
N ARG A 41 -16.64 19.48 -7.63
CA ARG A 41 -15.73 20.18 -8.56
C ARG A 41 -14.71 19.21 -9.16
N SER A 42 -14.17 18.31 -8.34
CA SER A 42 -13.21 17.29 -8.80
C SER A 42 -13.81 16.38 -9.87
N THR A 43 -15.08 15.99 -9.73
CA THR A 43 -15.74 15.11 -10.73
C THR A 43 -15.87 15.75 -12.10
N ARG A 44 -15.78 17.08 -12.20
CA ARG A 44 -15.87 17.80 -13.50
C ARG A 44 -14.57 17.70 -14.30
N VAL A 45 -13.44 17.44 -13.62
CA VAL A 45 -12.10 17.47 -14.25
C VAL A 45 -11.30 16.19 -14.05
N ILE A 46 -11.70 15.35 -13.11
CA ILE A 46 -11.05 14.06 -12.81
C ILE A 46 -12.11 12.96 -12.90
N PRO A 47 -11.92 11.93 -13.71
CA PRO A 47 -12.91 10.86 -13.82
C PRO A 47 -13.27 10.27 -12.44
N GLY A 48 -14.55 10.37 -12.07
CA GLY A 48 -15.04 9.95 -10.76
C GLY A 48 -14.55 10.78 -9.59
N GLY A 49 -13.89 11.92 -9.84
CA GLY A 49 -13.38 12.83 -8.80
C GLY A 49 -12.11 12.35 -8.10
N VAL A 50 -11.51 11.23 -8.54
CA VAL A 50 -10.39 10.60 -7.84
C VAL A 50 -9.33 10.08 -8.81
N ASN A 51 -8.07 10.02 -8.36
CA ASN A 51 -6.94 9.48 -9.13
C ASN A 51 -6.63 8.00 -8.79
N SER A 52 -7.42 7.40 -7.91
CA SER A 52 -7.42 5.96 -7.65
C SER A 52 -8.85 5.56 -7.28
N SER A 53 -9.40 4.61 -8.00
CA SER A 53 -10.83 4.28 -8.00
C SER A 53 -11.40 3.95 -6.62
N ILE A 54 -10.62 3.32 -5.76
CA ILE A 54 -11.05 2.95 -4.41
C ILE A 54 -11.46 4.19 -3.58
N ARG A 55 -10.84 5.35 -3.84
CA ARG A 55 -11.08 6.59 -3.08
C ARG A 55 -12.47 7.20 -3.31
N ALA A 56 -13.21 6.71 -4.32
CA ALA A 56 -14.53 7.26 -4.67
C ALA A 56 -15.68 6.76 -3.77
N PHE A 57 -15.41 5.92 -2.77
CA PHE A 57 -16.41 5.36 -1.84
C PHE A 57 -17.46 4.48 -2.50
N LYS A 58 -17.19 3.98 -3.72
CA LYS A 58 -18.21 3.20 -4.47
C LYS A 58 -18.67 1.96 -3.70
N ALA A 59 -17.74 1.28 -3.00
CA ALA A 59 -18.07 0.03 -2.29
C ALA A 59 -18.80 0.27 -0.97
N VAL A 60 -18.61 1.44 -0.34
CA VAL A 60 -19.23 1.73 0.97
C VAL A 60 -20.38 2.74 0.85
N GLY A 61 -20.49 3.40 -0.29
CA GLY A 61 -21.51 4.44 -0.51
C GLY A 61 -21.12 5.79 0.11
N GLY A 62 -21.98 6.77 -0.07
CA GLY A 62 -21.76 8.13 0.45
C GLY A 62 -20.78 8.93 -0.39
N SER A 63 -20.25 10.01 0.18
CA SER A 63 -19.32 10.92 -0.47
C SER A 63 -17.98 10.95 0.28
N PRO A 64 -16.84 10.93 -0.43
CA PRO A 64 -15.54 10.99 0.22
C PRO A 64 -15.31 12.31 1.00
N TYR A 65 -14.59 12.21 2.11
CA TYR A 65 -13.96 13.38 2.73
C TYR A 65 -12.72 13.75 1.89
N VAL A 66 -12.40 15.03 1.85
CA VAL A 66 -11.29 15.56 1.05
C VAL A 66 -10.21 16.06 2.00
N VAL A 67 -9.05 15.40 1.99
CA VAL A 67 -7.96 15.70 2.92
C VAL A 67 -7.25 16.99 2.52
N ALA A 68 -7.12 17.92 3.48
CA ALA A 68 -6.37 19.16 3.34
C ALA A 68 -4.94 19.02 3.87
N ARG A 69 -4.73 18.23 4.94
CA ARG A 69 -3.38 18.02 5.53
C ARG A 69 -3.36 16.78 6.40
N GLY A 70 -2.15 16.33 6.72
CA GLY A 70 -1.94 15.24 7.69
C GLY A 70 -0.84 15.59 8.68
N SER A 71 -0.89 15.00 9.88
CA SER A 71 0.14 15.17 10.92
C SER A 71 0.11 13.97 11.86
N GLY A 72 1.21 13.29 12.00
CA GLY A 72 1.31 12.09 12.84
C GLY A 72 0.31 11.02 12.42
N ALA A 73 -0.56 10.59 13.33
CA ALA A 73 -1.59 9.60 13.06
C ALA A 73 -2.86 10.20 12.41
N HIS A 74 -2.90 11.49 12.17
CA HIS A 74 -4.15 12.17 11.83
C HIS A 74 -4.14 12.76 10.41
N VAL A 75 -5.31 12.72 9.77
CA VAL A 75 -5.61 13.54 8.60
C VAL A 75 -6.74 14.51 8.97
N TYR A 76 -6.76 15.64 8.28
CA TYR A 76 -7.75 16.70 8.48
C TYR A 76 -8.36 17.01 7.12
N ASP A 77 -9.69 17.05 7.09
CA ASP A 77 -10.36 17.36 5.83
C ASP A 77 -10.46 18.88 5.61
N VAL A 78 -11.02 19.27 4.47
CA VAL A 78 -11.15 20.68 4.09
C VAL A 78 -12.08 21.45 5.01
N GLU A 79 -12.98 20.77 5.73
CA GLU A 79 -13.86 21.38 6.72
C GLU A 79 -13.20 21.50 8.11
N GLY A 80 -11.98 20.94 8.27
CA GLY A 80 -11.23 20.96 9.50
C GLY A 80 -11.48 19.77 10.43
N LYS A 81 -12.35 18.84 10.04
CA LYS A 81 -12.60 17.64 10.86
C LYS A 81 -11.38 16.75 10.88
N GLN A 82 -11.03 16.26 12.07
CA GLN A 82 -9.87 15.39 12.29
C GLN A 82 -10.30 13.93 12.28
N TYR A 83 -9.47 13.10 11.65
CA TYR A 83 -9.65 11.64 11.62
C TYR A 83 -8.35 10.97 12.06
N ILE A 84 -8.44 9.94 12.92
CA ILE A 84 -7.32 9.00 13.13
C ILE A 84 -7.24 8.14 11.88
N ASP A 85 -6.09 8.14 11.21
CA ASP A 85 -5.93 7.54 9.90
C ASP A 85 -5.36 6.12 9.97
N LEU A 86 -6.22 5.13 9.78
CA LEU A 86 -5.83 3.72 9.69
C LEU A 86 -5.56 3.27 8.25
N VAL A 87 -5.66 4.18 7.27
CA VAL A 87 -5.30 3.91 5.87
C VAL A 87 -3.78 4.08 5.65
N GLN A 88 -3.18 5.10 6.27
CA GLN A 88 -1.74 5.39 6.22
C GLN A 88 -1.21 5.35 4.77
N SER A 89 -2.01 5.93 3.84
CA SER A 89 -1.72 5.93 2.40
C SER A 89 -1.45 4.50 1.88
N TYR A 90 -2.29 3.55 2.30
CA TYR A 90 -2.17 2.12 1.94
C TYR A 90 -0.79 1.56 2.29
N GLY A 91 -0.26 1.99 3.44
CA GLY A 91 0.98 1.48 4.01
C GLY A 91 2.24 2.30 3.73
N ALA A 92 2.15 3.36 2.91
CA ALA A 92 3.34 4.15 2.55
C ALA A 92 3.86 5.03 3.70
N VAL A 93 2.98 5.46 4.62
CA VAL A 93 3.28 6.48 5.63
C VAL A 93 3.52 5.81 6.99
N ILE A 94 4.54 4.93 7.06
CA ILE A 94 4.82 4.13 8.26
C ILE A 94 5.24 4.97 9.48
N LEU A 95 5.90 6.12 9.25
CA LEU A 95 6.34 7.02 10.32
C LEU A 95 5.23 7.95 10.80
N GLY A 96 4.13 8.04 10.05
CA GLY A 96 3.08 9.04 10.27
C GLY A 96 3.19 10.20 9.30
N HIS A 97 2.10 10.96 9.17
CA HIS A 97 2.01 12.09 8.24
C HIS A 97 2.94 13.22 8.64
N ALA A 98 3.56 13.85 7.65
CA ALA A 98 4.45 15.01 7.81
C ALA A 98 5.54 14.79 8.86
N HIS A 99 6.12 13.58 8.88
CA HIS A 99 7.18 13.23 9.83
C HIS A 99 8.34 14.23 9.72
N PRO A 100 8.86 14.77 10.85
CA PRO A 100 9.91 15.81 10.79
C PRO A 100 11.14 15.43 9.97
N THR A 101 11.64 14.20 10.11
CA THR A 101 12.83 13.74 9.36
C THR A 101 12.57 13.78 7.85
N ILE A 102 11.38 13.31 7.41
CA ILE A 102 11.02 13.32 5.98
C ILE A 102 10.85 14.76 5.48
N THR A 103 10.10 15.60 6.22
CA THR A 103 9.86 16.99 5.78
C THR A 103 11.14 17.80 5.75
N SER A 104 12.08 17.55 6.69
CA SER A 104 13.41 18.20 6.64
C SER A 104 14.19 17.75 5.39
N ALA A 105 14.27 16.43 5.16
CA ALA A 105 14.99 15.90 4.00
C ALA A 105 14.47 16.49 2.67
N LEU A 106 13.14 16.67 2.58
CA LEU A 106 12.53 17.25 1.39
C LEU A 106 12.88 18.75 1.25
N ARG A 107 12.82 19.51 2.35
CA ARG A 107 13.21 20.94 2.34
C ARG A 107 14.67 21.11 1.94
N ASP A 108 15.53 20.22 2.42
CA ASP A 108 16.98 20.28 2.14
C ASP A 108 17.28 19.86 0.70
N ALA A 109 16.49 18.95 0.14
CA ALA A 109 16.71 18.47 -1.24
C ALA A 109 16.14 19.42 -2.30
N ALA A 110 15.02 20.09 -2.01
CA ALA A 110 14.27 20.87 -3.01
C ALA A 110 15.11 22.00 -3.65
N PRO A 111 15.92 22.78 -2.89
CA PRO A 111 16.76 23.83 -3.50
C PRO A 111 17.81 23.34 -4.49
N ASP A 112 18.21 22.06 -4.38
CA ASP A 112 19.19 21.47 -5.32
C ASP A 112 18.56 21.11 -6.67
N GLY A 113 17.21 21.06 -6.72
CA GLY A 113 16.48 20.66 -7.93
C GLY A 113 15.73 19.33 -7.75
N THR A 114 14.67 19.17 -8.53
CA THR A 114 13.74 18.05 -8.36
C THR A 114 13.87 16.95 -9.43
N SER A 115 14.58 17.23 -10.55
CA SER A 115 14.76 16.26 -11.64
C SER A 115 15.90 16.74 -12.56
N PHE A 116 16.80 15.84 -12.94
CA PHE A 116 18.00 16.24 -13.69
C PHE A 116 18.20 15.53 -15.03
N GLY A 117 17.55 14.38 -15.25
CA GLY A 117 17.84 13.55 -16.42
C GLY A 117 19.24 12.93 -16.36
N ALA A 118 19.82 12.81 -15.16
CA ALA A 118 21.17 12.32 -14.89
C ALA A 118 21.19 11.59 -13.53
N PRO A 119 22.14 10.67 -13.30
CA PRO A 119 22.25 9.98 -12.01
C PRO A 119 22.58 10.93 -10.87
N THR A 120 22.10 10.59 -9.67
CA THR A 120 22.34 11.38 -8.46
C THR A 120 22.96 10.54 -7.34
N PRO A 121 23.73 11.17 -6.42
CA PRO A 121 24.22 10.42 -5.24
C PRO A 121 23.12 9.85 -4.35
N ARG A 122 21.95 10.50 -4.29
CA ARG A 122 20.86 10.05 -3.43
C ARG A 122 20.27 8.70 -3.89
N GLU A 123 20.18 8.48 -5.21
CA GLU A 123 19.68 7.20 -5.72
C GLU A 123 20.67 6.06 -5.42
N MET A 124 21.98 6.32 -5.55
CA MET A 124 23.02 5.36 -5.16
C MET A 124 22.88 4.99 -3.68
N LYS A 125 22.78 6.00 -2.80
CA LYS A 125 22.68 5.77 -1.34
C LYS A 125 21.42 4.99 -0.97
N LEU A 126 20.27 5.27 -1.63
CA LEU A 126 19.04 4.54 -1.35
C LEU A 126 19.16 3.08 -1.84
N ALA A 127 19.82 2.85 -2.98
CA ALA A 127 20.06 1.48 -3.46
C ALA A 127 20.96 0.71 -2.47
N GLU A 128 22.01 1.35 -1.97
CA GLU A 128 22.89 0.78 -0.94
C GLU A 128 22.10 0.43 0.33
N ALA A 129 21.29 1.38 0.81
CA ALA A 129 20.49 1.17 2.02
C ALA A 129 19.48 0.01 1.87
N ILE A 130 18.94 -0.19 0.67
CA ILE A 130 18.07 -1.34 0.37
C ILE A 130 18.89 -2.63 0.35
N SER A 131 20.02 -2.66 -0.36
CA SER A 131 20.85 -3.86 -0.51
C SER A 131 21.46 -4.31 0.84
N GLU A 132 21.85 -3.36 1.69
CA GLU A 132 22.37 -3.65 3.03
C GLU A 132 21.32 -4.32 3.93
N ARG A 133 20.07 -3.88 3.80
CA ARG A 133 18.97 -4.41 4.62
C ARG A 133 18.40 -5.72 4.06
N VAL A 134 18.42 -5.87 2.74
CA VAL A 134 17.78 -6.99 2.03
C VAL A 134 18.85 -7.71 1.18
N PRO A 135 19.61 -8.66 1.76
CA PRO A 135 20.76 -9.25 1.06
C PRO A 135 20.45 -10.03 -0.22
N SER A 136 19.19 -10.41 -0.47
CA SER A 136 18.80 -11.01 -1.75
C SER A 136 18.82 -9.97 -2.87
N CYS A 137 18.82 -8.67 -2.53
CA CYS A 137 18.80 -7.55 -3.49
C CYS A 137 20.22 -7.02 -3.73
N GLU A 138 21.05 -7.82 -4.41
CA GLU A 138 22.45 -7.45 -4.74
C GLU A 138 22.54 -6.26 -5.69
N ARG A 139 21.48 -6.01 -6.46
CA ARG A 139 21.33 -4.88 -7.38
C ARG A 139 19.90 -4.33 -7.25
N VAL A 140 19.77 -3.01 -7.39
CA VAL A 140 18.46 -2.33 -7.31
C VAL A 140 18.30 -1.41 -8.53
N ARG A 141 17.11 -1.35 -9.09
CA ARG A 141 16.72 -0.41 -10.16
C ARG A 141 15.45 0.32 -9.72
N PHE A 142 15.52 1.65 -9.68
CA PHE A 142 14.37 2.49 -9.32
C PHE A 142 13.45 2.75 -10.50
N MET A 143 12.20 3.03 -10.17
CA MET A 143 11.12 3.44 -11.08
C MET A 143 10.11 4.27 -10.27
N ASN A 144 8.93 4.59 -10.83
CA ASN A 144 8.04 5.58 -10.22
C ASN A 144 6.87 4.96 -9.44
N SER A 145 6.65 3.67 -9.60
CA SER A 145 5.49 3.00 -8.95
C SER A 145 5.72 1.51 -8.82
N GLY A 146 4.94 0.88 -7.93
CA GLY A 146 4.87 -0.58 -7.82
C GLY A 146 4.43 -1.24 -9.13
N THR A 147 3.51 -0.60 -9.86
CA THR A 147 3.08 -1.11 -11.19
C THR A 147 4.25 -1.21 -12.17
N GLU A 148 5.11 -0.17 -12.20
CA GLU A 148 6.31 -0.22 -13.06
C GLU A 148 7.25 -1.34 -12.60
N ALA A 149 7.37 -1.53 -11.28
CA ALA A 149 8.22 -2.60 -10.72
C ALA A 149 7.72 -3.98 -11.16
N THR A 150 6.42 -4.24 -10.98
CA THR A 150 5.84 -5.54 -11.34
C THR A 150 5.87 -5.78 -12.86
N SER A 151 5.62 -4.75 -13.66
CA SER A 151 5.76 -4.83 -15.12
C SER A 151 7.19 -5.17 -15.52
N THR A 152 8.17 -4.54 -14.85
CA THR A 152 9.60 -4.75 -15.15
C THR A 152 10.05 -6.17 -14.76
N VAL A 153 9.63 -6.70 -13.60
CA VAL A 153 10.02 -8.06 -13.21
C VAL A 153 9.44 -9.11 -14.15
N VAL A 154 8.21 -8.94 -14.62
CA VAL A 154 7.61 -9.85 -15.62
C VAL A 154 8.44 -9.83 -16.92
N ARG A 155 8.76 -8.64 -17.41
CA ARG A 155 9.57 -8.48 -18.62
C ARG A 155 10.97 -9.08 -18.41
N LEU A 156 11.58 -8.82 -17.27
CA LEU A 156 12.92 -9.31 -16.93
C LEU A 156 12.94 -10.84 -16.87
N ALA A 157 11.96 -11.43 -16.17
CA ALA A 157 11.85 -12.89 -16.06
C ALA A 157 11.69 -13.54 -17.43
N ARG A 158 10.80 -13.00 -18.26
CA ARG A 158 10.59 -13.50 -19.63
C ARG A 158 11.86 -13.33 -20.49
N GLY A 159 12.50 -12.18 -20.39
CA GLY A 159 13.71 -11.88 -21.17
C GLY A 159 14.90 -12.76 -20.81
N LEU A 160 15.06 -13.07 -19.53
CA LEU A 160 16.14 -13.92 -19.05
C LEU A 160 15.91 -15.40 -19.36
N THR A 161 14.70 -15.90 -19.10
CA THR A 161 14.40 -17.33 -19.22
C THR A 161 14.02 -17.75 -20.65
N GLY A 162 13.60 -16.80 -21.49
CA GLY A 162 13.02 -17.10 -22.81
C GLY A 162 11.62 -17.70 -22.74
N ARG A 163 11.02 -17.73 -21.57
CA ARG A 163 9.70 -18.35 -21.32
C ARG A 163 8.61 -17.28 -21.25
N SER A 164 7.35 -17.67 -21.50
CA SER A 164 6.25 -16.71 -21.59
C SER A 164 5.32 -16.71 -20.38
N LYS A 165 5.14 -17.86 -19.72
CA LYS A 165 4.12 -17.98 -18.67
C LYS A 165 4.55 -17.32 -17.36
N VAL A 166 3.57 -16.74 -16.68
CA VAL A 166 3.73 -16.14 -15.32
C VAL A 166 2.63 -16.73 -14.46
N ILE A 167 2.98 -17.15 -13.25
CA ILE A 167 1.98 -17.57 -12.26
C ILE A 167 1.80 -16.46 -11.24
N THR A 168 0.56 -16.12 -10.93
CA THR A 168 0.17 -15.23 -9.83
C THR A 168 -0.94 -15.90 -9.02
N PHE A 169 -1.44 -15.24 -7.97
CA PHE A 169 -2.38 -15.87 -7.06
C PHE A 169 -3.68 -15.06 -6.94
N SER A 170 -4.78 -15.79 -6.86
CA SER A 170 -6.11 -15.20 -6.66
C SER A 170 -6.10 -14.34 -5.38
N GLY A 171 -6.55 -13.11 -5.49
CA GLY A 171 -6.58 -12.15 -4.38
C GLY A 171 -5.31 -11.34 -4.19
N ASN A 172 -4.21 -11.68 -4.90
CA ASN A 172 -3.04 -10.81 -4.93
C ASN A 172 -3.26 -9.65 -5.91
N PHE A 173 -2.62 -8.51 -5.61
CA PHE A 173 -2.68 -7.32 -6.48
C PHE A 173 -1.26 -6.86 -6.81
N HIS A 174 -0.98 -6.77 -8.09
CA HIS A 174 0.38 -6.46 -8.57
C HIS A 174 0.38 -5.21 -9.47
N GLY A 175 -0.47 -4.23 -9.14
CA GLY A 175 -0.55 -3.00 -9.92
C GLY A 175 -1.44 -3.14 -11.15
N ALA A 176 -1.32 -2.19 -12.06
CA ALA A 176 -2.23 -2.02 -13.20
C ALA A 176 -1.56 -2.33 -14.55
N THR A 177 -0.63 -3.29 -14.59
CA THR A 177 -0.06 -3.76 -15.85
C THR A 177 -0.98 -4.83 -16.47
N ASP A 178 -1.26 -4.73 -17.76
CA ASP A 178 -2.22 -5.59 -18.46
C ASP A 178 -1.98 -7.07 -18.19
N ALA A 179 -0.73 -7.52 -18.25
CA ALA A 179 -0.39 -8.94 -18.04
C ALA A 179 -0.82 -9.48 -16.67
N LEU A 180 -1.06 -8.61 -15.68
CA LEU A 180 -1.40 -9.01 -14.30
C LEU A 180 -2.83 -8.64 -13.90
N LEU A 181 -3.65 -8.09 -14.82
CA LEU A 181 -5.04 -7.71 -14.56
C LEU A 181 -6.02 -8.86 -14.91
N VAL A 182 -5.69 -10.07 -14.48
CA VAL A 182 -6.48 -11.27 -14.76
C VAL A 182 -7.49 -11.57 -13.65
N ALA A 183 -7.02 -11.56 -12.40
CA ALA A 183 -7.84 -11.78 -11.22
C ALA A 183 -7.25 -10.92 -10.11
N GLY A 184 -7.60 -9.64 -10.16
CA GLY A 184 -7.01 -8.64 -9.27
C GLY A 184 -7.29 -8.87 -7.80
N GLY A 185 -6.54 -8.17 -6.99
CA GLY A 185 -6.72 -8.16 -5.53
C GLY A 185 -7.82 -7.22 -5.08
N SER A 186 -7.58 -6.53 -3.97
CA SER A 186 -8.60 -5.74 -3.27
C SER A 186 -9.32 -4.70 -4.13
N GLY A 187 -8.60 -3.99 -5.01
CA GLY A 187 -9.18 -2.94 -5.83
C GLY A 187 -10.24 -3.48 -6.80
N VAL A 188 -9.94 -4.58 -7.47
CA VAL A 188 -10.86 -5.21 -8.43
C VAL A 188 -12.02 -5.87 -7.69
N ALA A 189 -11.74 -6.62 -6.62
CA ALA A 189 -12.79 -7.28 -5.84
C ALA A 189 -13.74 -6.27 -5.22
N THR A 190 -13.20 -5.18 -4.68
CA THR A 190 -14.00 -4.11 -4.04
C THR A 190 -14.94 -3.44 -5.04
N LEU A 191 -14.49 -3.26 -6.28
CA LEU A 191 -15.31 -2.65 -7.33
C LEU A 191 -16.27 -3.64 -8.00
N GLY A 192 -16.17 -4.94 -7.66
CA GLY A 192 -17.01 -5.99 -8.25
C GLY A 192 -16.71 -6.24 -9.73
N LEU A 193 -15.50 -5.95 -10.16
CA LEU A 193 -15.10 -6.15 -11.56
C LEU A 193 -14.32 -7.46 -11.71
N PRO A 194 -14.81 -8.39 -12.55
CA PRO A 194 -14.12 -9.68 -12.75
C PRO A 194 -12.89 -9.60 -13.65
N GLY A 195 -12.43 -8.44 -13.95
CA GLY A 195 -11.32 -8.09 -14.81
C GLY A 195 -11.48 -6.64 -15.16
N THR A 196 -10.83 -6.18 -16.19
CA THR A 196 -11.01 -4.81 -16.64
C THR A 196 -11.23 -4.73 -18.14
N ALA A 197 -12.12 -3.85 -18.56
CA ALA A 197 -12.30 -3.52 -19.97
C ALA A 197 -11.01 -2.93 -20.54
N GLY A 198 -10.71 -3.22 -21.77
CA GLY A 198 -9.56 -2.67 -22.48
C GLY A 198 -8.31 -3.56 -22.46
N VAL A 199 -8.25 -4.56 -21.60
CA VAL A 199 -7.17 -5.55 -21.63
C VAL A 199 -7.53 -6.63 -22.63
N PRO A 200 -6.77 -6.80 -23.74
CA PRO A 200 -7.10 -7.83 -24.72
C PRO A 200 -6.74 -9.23 -24.17
N PRO A 201 -7.47 -10.27 -24.61
CA PRO A 201 -7.18 -11.63 -24.13
C PRO A 201 -5.73 -12.06 -24.30
N GLU A 202 -5.08 -11.61 -25.35
CA GLU A 202 -3.70 -11.96 -25.67
C GLU A 202 -2.72 -11.42 -24.61
N ALA A 203 -3.04 -10.29 -23.97
CA ALA A 203 -2.17 -9.71 -22.94
C ALA A 203 -2.12 -10.58 -21.68
N VAL A 204 -3.19 -11.33 -21.41
CA VAL A 204 -3.30 -12.19 -20.22
C VAL A 204 -3.17 -13.68 -20.52
N ALA A 205 -3.07 -14.06 -21.80
CA ALA A 205 -3.07 -15.48 -22.24
C ALA A 205 -1.96 -16.32 -21.59
N ASN A 206 -0.88 -15.67 -21.16
CA ASN A 206 0.26 -16.33 -20.53
C ASN A 206 0.32 -16.10 -19.02
N THR A 207 -0.79 -15.67 -18.40
CA THR A 207 -0.83 -15.46 -16.95
C THR A 207 -1.77 -16.47 -16.32
N ILE A 208 -1.20 -17.32 -15.47
CA ILE A 208 -1.93 -18.38 -14.76
C ILE A 208 -2.25 -17.85 -13.37
N VAL A 209 -3.52 -17.94 -12.97
CA VAL A 209 -3.96 -17.54 -11.62
C VAL A 209 -4.18 -18.81 -10.78
N ALA A 210 -3.34 -19.00 -9.77
CA ALA A 210 -3.43 -20.15 -8.87
C ALA A 210 -4.16 -19.76 -7.57
N PRO A 211 -4.73 -20.71 -6.84
CA PRO A 211 -5.25 -20.41 -5.50
C PRO A 211 -4.12 -20.06 -4.53
N TYR A 212 -4.32 -18.99 -3.74
CA TYR A 212 -3.34 -18.61 -2.71
C TYR A 212 -3.25 -19.71 -1.66
N ASN A 213 -2.06 -19.93 -1.12
CA ASN A 213 -1.74 -20.97 -0.13
C ASN A 213 -1.75 -22.40 -0.70
N VAL A 214 -1.76 -22.54 -2.04
CA VAL A 214 -1.57 -23.82 -2.71
C VAL A 214 -0.36 -23.69 -3.64
N VAL A 215 0.64 -24.55 -3.47
CA VAL A 215 1.80 -24.58 -4.38
C VAL A 215 1.32 -25.16 -5.70
N PRO A 216 1.32 -24.38 -6.79
CA PRO A 216 0.84 -24.90 -8.09
C PRO A 216 1.88 -25.81 -8.74
N GLU A 217 1.44 -26.58 -9.72
CA GLU A 217 2.38 -27.27 -10.60
C GLU A 217 3.10 -26.24 -11.46
N ILE A 218 4.43 -26.27 -11.44
CA ILE A 218 5.28 -25.34 -12.20
C ILE A 218 6.10 -26.15 -13.19
N ASP A 219 5.96 -25.84 -14.47
CA ASP A 219 6.70 -26.53 -15.54
C ASP A 219 7.77 -25.59 -16.16
N ASP A 220 8.51 -26.11 -17.10
CA ASP A 220 9.61 -25.42 -17.77
C ASP A 220 9.16 -24.33 -18.78
N THR A 221 7.86 -24.07 -18.89
CA THR A 221 7.34 -22.96 -19.68
C THR A 221 7.11 -21.71 -18.83
N VAL A 222 7.23 -21.81 -17.50
CA VAL A 222 6.98 -20.72 -16.57
C VAL A 222 8.26 -19.88 -16.40
N ALA A 223 8.15 -18.58 -16.67
CA ALA A 223 9.23 -17.61 -16.46
C ALA A 223 9.37 -17.25 -14.98
N CYS A 224 8.25 -16.99 -14.30
CA CYS A 224 8.28 -16.60 -12.88
C CYS A 224 6.94 -16.87 -12.19
N VAL A 225 7.04 -16.88 -10.87
CA VAL A 225 5.91 -16.91 -9.93
C VAL A 225 5.92 -15.64 -9.08
N UNK A 226 4.99 -14.45 -8.93
CA UNK A 226 4.86 -13.52 -8.34
C UNK A 226 4.17 -13.78 -7.41
N VAL A 227 4.28 -13.44 -6.20
CA VAL A 227 3.42 -13.67 -5.02
C VAL A 227 3.54 -12.52 -4.02
N GLU A 228 2.44 -12.11 -3.37
CA GLU A 228 2.49 -11.35 -2.11
C GLU A 228 2.78 -12.37 -1.00
N ALA A 229 3.93 -12.25 -0.32
CA ALA A 229 4.28 -13.17 0.78
C ALA A 229 3.24 -13.13 1.92
N VAL A 230 2.61 -11.98 2.11
CA VAL A 230 1.38 -11.82 2.91
C VAL A 230 0.38 -11.15 1.99
N ALA A 231 -0.74 -11.79 1.74
CA ALA A 231 -1.74 -11.25 0.81
C ALA A 231 -2.53 -10.15 1.51
N ALA A 232 -2.10 -8.90 1.30
CA ALA A 232 -2.64 -7.71 1.96
C ALA A 232 -3.74 -7.04 1.14
N ASN A 233 -4.04 -7.56 -0.05
CA ASN A 233 -5.06 -7.03 -0.95
C ASN A 233 -6.33 -7.90 -0.95
N MET A 234 -6.46 -8.80 0.02
CA MET A 234 -7.70 -9.57 0.29
C MET A 234 -7.97 -9.60 1.81
N GLY A 235 -7.75 -8.47 2.48
CA GLY A 235 -7.62 -8.37 3.93
C GLY A 235 -6.18 -8.66 4.29
N VAL A 236 -5.91 -9.40 5.34
CA VAL A 236 -4.54 -9.85 5.66
C VAL A 236 -4.59 -11.37 5.77
N VAL A 237 -4.29 -12.07 4.66
CA VAL A 237 -4.23 -13.54 4.63
C VAL A 237 -2.77 -13.95 4.73
N ALA A 238 -2.47 -14.69 5.77
CA ALA A 238 -1.11 -15.16 6.05
C ALA A 238 -0.73 -16.37 5.20
N UNK A 239 0.64 -16.70 4.91
CA UNK A 239 1.22 -17.58 4.33
C UNK A 239 0.96 -18.71 4.98
N ALA A 240 0.36 -19.79 4.52
CA ALA A 240 0.25 -21.09 5.19
C ALA A 240 1.65 -21.69 5.41
N PRO A 241 1.84 -22.43 6.48
CA PRO A 241 3.15 -23.06 6.70
C PRO A 241 3.59 -23.90 5.48
N GLY A 242 4.82 -23.69 5.04
CA GLY A 242 5.40 -24.43 3.91
C GLY A 242 5.04 -23.88 2.53
N PHE A 243 4.15 -22.87 2.43
CA PHE A 243 3.72 -22.35 1.13
C PHE A 243 4.87 -21.64 0.40
N LEU A 244 5.53 -20.69 1.07
CA LEU A 244 6.60 -19.91 0.41
C LEU A 244 7.81 -20.79 0.13
N GLU A 245 8.16 -21.67 1.05
CA GLU A 245 9.25 -22.65 0.86
C GLU A 245 8.95 -23.61 -0.27
N GLY A 246 7.69 -24.03 -0.39
CA GLY A 246 7.22 -24.89 -1.49
C GLY A 246 7.33 -24.18 -2.82
N LEU A 247 6.97 -22.88 -2.89
CA LEU A 247 7.15 -22.08 -4.11
C LEU A 247 8.62 -21.98 -4.49
N ARG A 248 9.49 -21.71 -3.50
CA ARG A 248 10.94 -21.62 -3.75
C ARG A 248 11.46 -22.94 -4.34
N ALA A 249 11.14 -24.06 -3.69
CA ALA A 249 11.60 -25.38 -4.14
C ALA A 249 11.04 -25.73 -5.55
N ALA A 250 9.78 -25.41 -5.80
CA ALA A 250 9.16 -25.68 -7.10
C ALA A 250 9.78 -24.83 -8.22
N CYS A 251 10.08 -23.55 -7.93
CA CYS A 251 10.78 -22.68 -8.89
C CYS A 251 12.18 -23.19 -9.18
N ASP A 252 12.93 -23.56 -8.14
CA ASP A 252 14.31 -24.07 -8.29
C ASP A 252 14.37 -25.32 -9.17
N LYS A 253 13.40 -26.21 -9.00
CA LYS A 253 13.34 -27.49 -9.74
C LYS A 253 13.29 -27.28 -11.26
N VAL A 254 12.63 -26.22 -11.73
CA VAL A 254 12.45 -25.98 -13.15
C VAL A 254 13.21 -24.75 -13.67
N GLY A 255 13.89 -24.02 -12.78
CA GLY A 255 14.59 -22.79 -13.14
C GLY A 255 13.67 -21.61 -13.45
N ALA A 256 12.48 -21.58 -12.87
CA ALA A 256 11.61 -20.42 -12.89
C ALA A 256 12.06 -19.43 -11.81
N LEU A 257 11.81 -18.13 -11.99
CA LEU A 257 12.19 -17.14 -10.97
C LEU A 257 11.06 -16.99 -9.94
N LEU A 258 11.42 -16.98 -8.66
CA LEU A 258 10.49 -16.61 -7.58
C LEU A 258 10.58 -15.10 -7.38
N VAL A 259 9.44 -14.42 -7.48
CA VAL A 259 9.34 -12.96 -7.32
C VAL A 259 8.43 -12.64 -6.13
N PHE A 260 8.96 -11.93 -5.15
CA PHE A 260 8.13 -11.41 -4.06
C PHE A 260 7.66 -10.00 -4.40
N ASP A 261 6.35 -9.80 -4.39
CA ASP A 261 5.78 -8.46 -4.40
C ASP A 261 5.79 -7.95 -2.96
N GLU A 262 6.79 -7.15 -2.67
CA GLU A 262 6.96 -6.50 -1.36
C GLU A 262 6.63 -5.01 -1.43
N VAL A 263 5.75 -4.61 -2.34
CA VAL A 263 5.31 -3.22 -2.41
C VAL A 263 4.60 -2.80 -1.11
N ILE A 264 3.86 -3.72 -0.46
CA ILE A 264 3.27 -3.47 0.86
C ILE A 264 4.19 -3.94 1.98
N THR A 265 4.73 -5.15 1.88
CA THR A 265 5.44 -5.81 2.99
C THR A 265 6.89 -5.35 3.16
N GLY A 266 7.52 -4.86 2.09
CA GLY A 266 8.90 -4.39 2.12
C GLY A 266 9.08 -3.22 3.08
N PHE A 267 10.03 -3.35 4.02
CA PHE A 267 10.27 -2.35 5.06
C PHE A 267 9.03 -1.99 5.90
N ARG A 268 8.01 -2.87 5.86
CA ARG A 268 6.85 -2.78 6.75
C ARG A 268 6.81 -3.96 7.72
N LEU A 269 7.18 -5.14 7.27
CA LEU A 269 7.16 -6.34 8.14
C LEU A 269 8.49 -6.57 8.88
N GLY A 270 9.47 -5.74 8.65
CA GLY A 270 10.79 -5.84 9.26
C GLY A 270 11.81 -5.07 8.45
N VAL A 271 13.04 -4.99 8.96
CA VAL A 271 14.16 -4.29 8.28
C VAL A 271 14.46 -4.91 6.92
N ASP A 272 14.18 -6.21 6.77
CA ASP A 272 14.43 -7.01 5.57
C ASP A 272 13.14 -7.52 4.93
N GLY A 273 11.99 -6.93 5.32
CA GLY A 273 10.69 -7.21 4.70
C GLY A 273 10.11 -8.59 5.05
N ALA A 274 9.22 -9.07 4.17
CA ALA A 274 8.61 -10.39 4.34
C ALA A 274 9.62 -11.51 4.11
N GLN A 275 10.56 -11.33 3.19
CA GLN A 275 11.56 -12.37 2.91
C GLN A 275 12.44 -12.66 4.12
N GLY A 276 12.83 -11.65 4.88
CA GLY A 276 13.54 -11.85 6.14
C GLY A 276 12.67 -12.48 7.20
N ARG A 277 11.45 -11.96 7.34
CA ARG A 277 10.49 -12.47 8.33
C ARG A 277 10.19 -13.96 8.16
N PHE A 278 10.07 -14.44 6.92
CA PHE A 278 9.73 -15.84 6.63
C PHE A 278 10.95 -16.69 6.22
N ASN A 279 12.12 -16.08 6.15
CA ASN A 279 13.39 -16.74 5.80
C ASN A 279 13.30 -17.47 4.45
N VAL A 280 12.66 -16.83 3.45
CA VAL A 280 12.59 -17.35 2.07
C VAL A 280 13.14 -16.28 1.13
N LYS A 281 14.17 -16.62 0.36
CA LYS A 281 14.83 -15.68 -0.56
C LYS A 281 14.24 -15.79 -1.97
N PRO A 282 13.60 -14.72 -2.46
CA PRO A 282 13.20 -14.68 -3.88
C PRO A 282 14.40 -14.36 -4.77
N ASP A 283 14.24 -14.57 -6.06
CA ASP A 283 15.22 -14.14 -7.08
C ASP A 283 15.09 -12.65 -7.37
N LEU A 284 13.87 -12.13 -7.31
CA LEU A 284 13.53 -10.72 -7.54
C LEU A 284 12.50 -10.25 -6.50
N THR A 285 12.59 -8.99 -6.16
CA THR A 285 11.66 -8.32 -5.23
C THR A 285 11.17 -7.01 -5.83
N CYS A 286 9.85 -6.78 -5.78
CA CYS A 286 9.26 -5.49 -6.11
C CYS A 286 9.08 -4.68 -4.83
N PHE A 287 9.51 -3.43 -4.82
CA PHE A 287 9.34 -2.51 -3.70
C PHE A 287 8.55 -1.26 -4.15
N GLY A 288 8.00 -0.55 -3.17
CA GLY A 288 7.32 0.72 -3.34
C GLY A 288 6.96 1.30 -1.98
N LYS A 289 5.95 2.16 -1.95
CA LYS A 289 5.35 2.66 -0.70
C LYS A 289 6.39 3.18 0.31
N VAL A 290 6.76 2.39 1.32
CA VAL A 290 7.67 2.79 2.42
C VAL A 290 9.00 3.33 1.89
N ILE A 291 9.55 2.73 0.83
CA ILE A 291 10.87 3.16 0.30
C ILE A 291 10.86 4.57 -0.29
N GLY A 292 9.70 5.20 -0.41
CA GLY A 292 9.56 6.58 -0.89
C GLY A 292 9.19 7.58 0.20
N GLY A 293 9.00 7.13 1.44
CA GLY A 293 8.61 8.03 2.54
C GLY A 293 7.32 8.80 2.26
N GLY A 294 6.41 8.24 1.44
CA GLY A 294 5.16 8.88 1.04
C GLY A 294 5.19 9.50 -0.36
N LEU A 295 6.34 9.48 -1.04
CA LEU A 295 6.48 10.00 -2.42
C LEU A 295 6.41 8.85 -3.45
N PRO A 296 6.07 9.17 -4.72
CA PRO A 296 5.97 8.15 -5.77
C PRO A 296 7.34 7.52 -6.06
N ILE A 297 7.44 6.22 -5.87
CA ILE A 297 8.64 5.44 -6.19
C ILE A 297 8.25 3.96 -6.30
N GLY A 298 8.98 3.23 -7.11
CA GLY A 298 9.05 1.79 -7.13
C GLY A 298 10.48 1.36 -7.27
N ALA A 299 10.75 0.09 -7.01
CA ALA A 299 12.08 -0.47 -7.28
C ALA A 299 11.95 -1.98 -7.54
N VAL A 300 12.88 -2.48 -8.33
CA VAL A 300 13.14 -3.90 -8.46
C VAL A 300 14.51 -4.16 -7.86
N GLY A 301 14.57 -5.09 -6.91
CA GLY A 301 15.84 -5.59 -6.36
C GLY A 301 15.96 -7.09 -6.64
N GLY A 302 17.18 -7.59 -6.69
CA GLY A 302 17.37 -9.02 -6.89
C GLY A 302 18.81 -9.44 -7.10
N ARG A 303 18.97 -10.71 -7.40
CA ARG A 303 20.26 -11.33 -7.68
C ARG A 303 20.98 -10.58 -8.81
N ARG A 304 22.30 -10.44 -8.67
CA ARG A 304 23.15 -9.74 -9.65
C ARG A 304 22.99 -10.30 -11.07
N ASP A 305 23.08 -11.64 -11.19
CA ASP A 305 23.02 -12.31 -12.49
C ASP A 305 21.67 -12.10 -13.21
N VAL A 306 20.59 -11.95 -12.43
CA VAL A 306 19.26 -11.64 -12.98
C VAL A 306 19.18 -10.17 -13.37
N MET A 307 19.53 -9.27 -12.45
CA MET A 307 19.37 -7.81 -12.62
C MET A 307 20.25 -7.25 -13.75
N GLU A 308 21.41 -7.86 -14.03
CA GLU A 308 22.31 -7.43 -15.09
C GLU A 308 21.77 -7.70 -16.50
N ASN A 309 20.62 -8.37 -16.61
CA ASN A 309 19.91 -8.48 -17.90
C ASN A 309 19.13 -7.22 -18.27
N LEU A 310 19.00 -6.26 -17.32
CA LEU A 310 18.41 -4.94 -17.64
C LEU A 310 19.42 -4.08 -18.44
N THR A 311 18.89 -3.29 -19.39
CA THR A 311 19.72 -2.30 -20.10
C THR A 311 20.34 -1.32 -19.08
N PRO A 312 21.56 -0.82 -19.29
CA PRO A 312 22.42 -0.96 -20.49
C PRO A 312 23.30 -2.21 -20.50
N LEU A 313 23.30 -3.01 -19.40
CA LEU A 313 24.17 -4.20 -19.34
C LEU A 313 23.59 -5.33 -20.20
N GLY A 314 22.30 -5.60 -20.07
CA GLY A 314 21.58 -6.63 -20.81
C GLY A 314 20.67 -6.06 -21.88
N LYS A 315 19.68 -6.86 -22.28
CA LYS A 315 18.78 -6.51 -23.39
C LYS A 315 17.35 -6.14 -22.94
N VAL A 316 17.03 -6.29 -21.67
CA VAL A 316 15.67 -6.04 -21.16
C VAL A 316 15.52 -4.55 -20.88
N PHE A 317 14.66 -3.89 -21.64
CA PHE A 317 14.53 -2.43 -21.61
C PHE A 317 13.74 -1.96 -20.37
N HIS A 318 14.27 -0.93 -19.70
CA HIS A 318 13.58 -0.12 -18.72
C HIS A 318 14.11 1.32 -18.83
N ALA A 319 13.21 2.29 -18.80
CA ALA A 319 13.54 3.72 -18.73
C ALA A 319 12.43 4.47 -18.01
N GLY A 320 12.77 5.55 -17.32
CA GLY A 320 11.80 6.40 -16.64
C GLY A 320 12.42 7.76 -16.33
N THR A 321 11.82 8.83 -16.83
CA THR A 321 12.32 10.20 -16.66
C THR A 321 12.55 10.56 -15.19
N LEU A 322 11.62 10.14 -14.32
CA LEU A 322 11.66 10.48 -12.89
C LEU A 322 12.14 9.32 -12.01
N ALA A 323 12.60 8.22 -12.63
CA ALA A 323 13.13 7.07 -11.89
C ALA A 323 14.35 7.47 -11.07
N GLY A 324 14.31 7.28 -9.76
CA GLY A 324 15.40 7.67 -8.86
C GLY A 324 15.49 9.17 -8.60
N ASN A 325 14.40 9.92 -8.82
CA ASN A 325 14.41 11.38 -8.66
C ASN A 325 14.86 11.79 -7.24
N PRO A 326 15.51 12.97 -7.12
CA PRO A 326 16.13 13.38 -5.86
C PRO A 326 15.14 13.58 -4.70
N MET A 327 13.89 13.89 -4.98
CA MET A 327 12.89 14.10 -3.93
C MET A 327 12.45 12.78 -3.30
N ALA A 328 12.07 11.80 -4.14
CA ALA A 328 11.64 10.50 -3.65
C ALA A 328 12.77 9.74 -2.96
N THR A 329 14.01 9.86 -3.48
CA THR A 329 15.18 9.21 -2.87
C THR A 329 15.56 9.86 -1.54
N ALA A 330 15.45 11.20 -1.43
CA ALA A 330 15.68 11.89 -0.15
C ALA A 330 14.67 11.46 0.90
N ALA A 331 13.37 11.43 0.54
CA ALA A 331 12.31 10.99 1.46
C ALA A 331 12.49 9.53 1.85
N GLY A 332 12.86 8.67 0.89
CA GLY A 332 13.10 7.25 1.13
C GLY A 332 14.25 7.00 2.09
N LEU A 333 15.39 7.69 1.88
CA LEU A 333 16.55 7.61 2.79
C LEU A 333 16.13 8.05 4.20
N ALA A 334 15.41 9.17 4.30
CA ALA A 334 14.91 9.68 5.58
C ALA A 334 13.97 8.68 6.26
N ALA A 335 13.09 8.03 5.48
CA ALA A 335 12.17 7.05 6.03
C ALA A 335 12.94 5.81 6.55
N LEU A 336 13.85 5.27 5.75
CA LEU A 336 14.60 4.07 6.14
C LEU A 336 15.52 4.33 7.34
N SER A 337 16.08 5.55 7.49
CA SER A 337 16.96 5.86 8.61
C SER A 337 16.24 5.78 9.97
N GLU A 338 14.93 5.95 9.99
CA GLU A 338 14.12 5.86 11.23
C GLU A 338 13.70 4.43 11.56
N LEU A 339 13.81 3.49 10.61
CA LEU A 339 13.26 2.13 10.74
C LEU A 339 14.33 1.15 11.26
N SER A 340 14.47 1.12 12.60
CA SER A 340 15.35 0.17 13.31
C SER A 340 14.55 -1.05 13.77
N THR A 341 15.24 -2.09 14.24
CA THR A 341 14.63 -3.30 14.82
C THR A 341 13.68 -2.94 15.97
N ASP A 342 14.09 -1.99 16.83
CA ASP A 342 13.26 -1.56 17.97
C ASP A 342 11.96 -0.89 17.49
N VAL A 343 12.04 -0.10 16.42
CA VAL A 343 10.86 0.54 15.83
C VAL A 343 9.87 -0.52 15.30
N TYR A 344 10.38 -1.58 14.68
CA TYR A 344 9.48 -2.67 14.22
C TYR A 344 8.84 -3.40 15.40
N ALA A 345 9.60 -3.64 16.49
CA ALA A 345 9.02 -4.24 17.68
C ALA A 345 7.88 -3.39 18.25
N GLU A 346 8.09 -2.07 18.31
CA GLU A 346 7.06 -1.12 18.74
C GLU A 346 5.83 -1.15 17.83
N LEU A 347 6.05 -1.12 16.52
CA LEU A 347 4.95 -1.17 15.55
C LEU A 347 4.15 -2.48 15.64
N GLU A 348 4.80 -3.61 15.90
CA GLU A 348 4.11 -4.88 16.10
C GLU A 348 3.26 -4.89 17.37
N LEU A 349 3.75 -4.27 18.46
CA LEU A 349 2.96 -4.10 19.68
C LEU A 349 1.72 -3.24 19.40
N ARG A 350 1.87 -2.16 18.64
CA ARG A 350 0.75 -1.31 18.24
C ARG A 350 -0.27 -2.06 17.38
N ALA A 351 0.21 -2.88 16.42
CA ALA A 351 -0.67 -3.68 15.58
C ALA A 351 -1.42 -4.74 16.41
N THR A 352 -0.75 -5.36 17.37
CA THR A 352 -1.39 -6.30 18.31
C THR A 352 -2.48 -5.59 19.10
N ARG A 353 -2.16 -4.42 19.65
CA ARG A 353 -3.12 -3.63 20.41
C ARG A 353 -4.32 -3.20 19.54
N LEU A 354 -4.05 -2.81 18.27
CA LEU A 354 -5.13 -2.45 17.35
C LEU A 354 -6.07 -3.63 17.10
N ALA A 355 -5.52 -4.82 16.83
CA ALA A 355 -6.35 -6.01 16.63
C ALA A 355 -7.19 -6.31 17.88
N SER A 356 -6.61 -6.20 19.08
CA SER A 356 -7.34 -6.42 20.34
C SER A 356 -8.47 -5.41 20.54
N LEU A 357 -8.18 -4.11 20.37
CA LEU A 357 -9.21 -3.09 20.59
C LEU A 357 -10.38 -3.21 19.60
N ILE A 358 -10.08 -3.60 18.35
CA ILE A 358 -11.15 -3.86 17.37
C ILE A 358 -12.00 -5.05 17.84
N THR A 359 -11.36 -6.16 18.22
CA THR A 359 -12.04 -7.36 18.70
C THR A 359 -12.90 -7.05 19.94
N ASP A 360 -12.34 -6.33 20.91
CA ASP A 360 -13.04 -5.99 22.17
C ASP A 360 -14.26 -5.11 21.87
N ALA A 361 -14.10 -4.07 21.08
CA ALA A 361 -15.18 -3.14 20.74
C ALA A 361 -16.33 -3.84 19.99
N THR A 362 -15.97 -4.65 18.98
CA THR A 362 -16.98 -5.32 18.16
C THR A 362 -17.67 -6.47 18.92
N SER A 363 -16.92 -7.23 19.73
CA SER A 363 -17.50 -8.28 20.58
C SER A 363 -18.46 -7.70 21.61
N ALA A 364 -18.09 -6.58 22.25
CA ALA A 364 -18.95 -5.90 23.24
C ALA A 364 -20.25 -5.39 22.61
N ALA A 365 -20.26 -5.14 21.30
CA ALA A 365 -21.44 -4.71 20.56
C ALA A 365 -22.19 -5.90 19.90
N GLY A 366 -21.69 -7.13 20.05
CA GLY A 366 -22.30 -8.32 19.43
C GLY A 366 -22.09 -8.37 17.91
N LEU A 367 -21.12 -7.64 17.37
CA LEU A 367 -20.83 -7.67 15.93
C LEU A 367 -19.91 -8.86 15.61
N PRO A 368 -20.22 -9.65 14.58
CA PRO A 368 -19.39 -10.78 14.19
C PRO A 368 -18.17 -10.31 13.39
N VAL A 369 -17.10 -9.95 14.10
CA VAL A 369 -15.85 -9.46 13.49
C VAL A 369 -14.68 -10.34 13.98
N THR A 370 -13.87 -10.81 13.05
CA THR A 370 -12.64 -11.54 13.33
C THR A 370 -11.45 -10.71 12.81
N THR A 371 -10.42 -10.57 13.63
CA THR A 371 -9.20 -9.86 13.23
C THR A 371 -8.10 -10.84 12.84
N SER A 372 -7.35 -10.51 11.79
CA SER A 372 -6.10 -11.19 11.45
C SER A 372 -4.93 -10.23 11.65
N ARG A 373 -3.73 -10.78 11.86
CA ARG A 373 -2.53 -9.96 12.01
C ARG A 373 -1.29 -10.71 11.52
N VAL A 374 -0.47 -10.03 10.73
CA VAL A 374 0.87 -10.50 10.37
C VAL A 374 1.83 -9.32 10.55
N GLY A 375 2.70 -9.42 11.55
CA GLY A 375 3.61 -8.32 11.87
C GLY A 375 2.81 -7.04 12.16
N THR A 376 3.07 -6.00 11.38
CA THR A 376 2.45 -4.67 11.53
C THR A 376 1.16 -4.49 10.72
N LEU A 377 0.72 -5.53 10.01
CA LEU A 377 -0.50 -5.50 9.19
C LEU A 377 -1.66 -6.10 9.98
N VAL A 378 -2.82 -5.44 9.95
CA VAL A 378 -4.05 -5.92 10.58
C VAL A 378 -5.14 -6.03 9.52
N GLY A 379 -5.93 -7.10 9.56
CA GLY A 379 -7.10 -7.28 8.71
C GLY A 379 -8.35 -7.53 9.56
N ILE A 380 -9.51 -7.25 8.99
CA ILE A 380 -10.79 -7.57 9.63
C ILE A 380 -11.68 -8.32 8.64
N TYR A 381 -12.40 -9.30 9.16
CA TYR A 381 -13.37 -10.08 8.39
C TYR A 381 -14.68 -10.05 9.16
N LEU A 382 -15.76 -9.76 8.48
CA LEU A 382 -17.06 -9.52 9.09
C LEU A 382 -18.04 -10.62 8.67
N GLY A 383 -18.95 -10.98 9.59
CA GLY A 383 -19.92 -12.02 9.35
C GLY A 383 -19.48 -13.38 9.91
N ASN A 384 -20.38 -14.35 9.85
CA ASN A 384 -20.17 -15.68 10.43
C ASN A 384 -19.96 -16.78 9.37
N ALA A 385 -19.71 -16.38 8.11
CA ALA A 385 -19.72 -17.33 6.99
C ALA A 385 -18.62 -18.40 7.05
N LEU A 386 -17.53 -18.13 7.81
CA LEU A 386 -16.46 -19.11 8.01
C LEU A 386 -16.59 -19.91 9.31
N GLY A 387 -17.57 -19.56 10.15
CA GLY A 387 -17.79 -20.23 11.44
C GLY A 387 -16.84 -19.72 12.54
N GLY A 388 -17.39 -18.94 13.47
CA GLY A 388 -16.66 -18.42 14.63
C GLY A 388 -15.50 -17.54 14.26
N SER A 389 -14.36 -17.77 14.91
CA SER A 389 -13.13 -16.94 14.76
C SER A 389 -12.17 -17.46 13.68
N ARG A 390 -12.62 -18.34 12.79
CA ARG A 390 -11.77 -18.89 11.74
C ARG A 390 -11.40 -17.79 10.72
N LEU A 391 -10.11 -17.69 10.43
CA LEU A 391 -9.58 -16.73 9.45
C LEU A 391 -9.59 -17.34 8.04
N PRO A 392 -9.79 -16.52 7.00
CA PRO A 392 -9.69 -17.02 5.63
C PRO A 392 -8.26 -17.40 5.28
N ILE A 393 -8.12 -18.42 4.46
CA ILE A 393 -6.84 -18.93 3.99
C ILE A 393 -6.60 -18.62 2.50
N ASN A 394 -7.59 -18.06 1.81
CA ASN A 394 -7.52 -17.71 0.39
C ASN A 394 -8.59 -16.67 0.06
N PHE A 395 -8.61 -16.21 -1.19
CA PHE A 395 -9.52 -15.16 -1.63
C PHE A 395 -10.99 -15.62 -1.62
N ASP A 396 -11.27 -16.87 -1.98
CA ASP A 396 -12.66 -17.37 -2.00
C ASP A 396 -13.27 -17.35 -0.59
N GLU A 397 -12.45 -17.59 0.43
CA GLU A 397 -12.90 -17.46 1.81
C GLU A 397 -12.97 -15.99 2.24
N ALA A 398 -11.99 -15.16 1.85
CA ALA A 398 -12.01 -13.74 2.17
C ALA A 398 -13.27 -13.06 1.61
N LYS A 399 -13.70 -13.43 0.39
CA LYS A 399 -14.92 -12.91 -0.24
C LYS A 399 -16.20 -13.21 0.54
N LYS A 400 -16.16 -14.07 1.54
CA LYS A 400 -17.33 -14.36 2.40
C LYS A 400 -17.54 -13.28 3.48
N THR A 401 -16.66 -12.29 3.56
CA THR A 401 -16.83 -11.16 4.47
C THR A 401 -18.14 -10.42 4.14
N ASP A 402 -18.84 -9.94 5.18
CA ASP A 402 -20.09 -9.18 5.03
C ASP A 402 -19.76 -7.74 4.64
N GLU A 403 -19.79 -7.45 3.34
CA GLU A 403 -19.48 -6.12 2.81
C GLU A 403 -20.49 -5.06 3.24
N ALA A 404 -21.76 -5.44 3.43
CA ALA A 404 -22.79 -4.51 3.89
C ALA A 404 -22.57 -4.13 5.35
N LEU A 405 -22.18 -5.09 6.20
CA LEU A 405 -21.79 -4.81 7.58
C LEU A 405 -20.52 -3.93 7.61
N TYR A 406 -19.56 -4.23 6.71
CA TYR A 406 -18.36 -3.39 6.58
C TYR A 406 -18.74 -1.94 6.28
N ALA A 407 -19.63 -1.71 5.31
CA ALA A 407 -20.03 -0.36 4.92
C ALA A 407 -20.69 0.39 6.11
N ARG A 408 -21.54 -0.29 6.88
CA ARG A 408 -22.15 0.32 8.07
C ARG A 408 -21.10 0.68 9.13
N LEU A 409 -20.18 -0.25 9.42
CA LEU A 409 -19.10 -0.02 10.39
C LEU A 409 -18.16 1.11 9.91
N PHE A 410 -17.84 1.11 8.62
CA PHE A 410 -17.00 2.16 7.98
C PHE A 410 -17.60 3.55 8.23
N HIS A 411 -18.91 3.73 7.92
CA HIS A 411 -19.53 5.04 8.11
C HIS A 411 -19.67 5.42 9.58
N SER A 412 -19.94 4.45 10.45
CA SER A 412 -19.99 4.70 11.88
C SER A 412 -18.61 5.16 12.40
N LEU A 413 -17.54 4.49 11.99
CA LEU A 413 -16.17 4.88 12.34
C LEU A 413 -15.81 6.25 11.78
N LEU A 414 -16.20 6.53 10.54
CA LEU A 414 -15.93 7.82 9.89
C LEU A 414 -16.62 8.96 10.65
N ASN A 415 -17.86 8.72 11.13
CA ASN A 415 -18.59 9.70 11.97
C ASN A 415 -17.85 9.96 13.28
N GLU A 416 -17.28 8.91 13.88
CA GLU A 416 -16.48 9.01 15.10
C GLU A 416 -15.07 9.57 14.86
N GLY A 417 -14.74 9.93 13.62
CA GLY A 417 -13.42 10.49 13.27
C GLY A 417 -12.33 9.43 13.17
N VAL A 418 -12.67 8.25 12.65
CA VAL A 418 -11.67 7.21 12.31
C VAL A 418 -11.76 6.94 10.81
N ALA A 419 -10.64 7.11 10.10
CA ALA A 419 -10.57 6.88 8.66
C ALA A 419 -10.05 5.47 8.38
N MET A 420 -10.90 4.64 7.78
CA MET A 420 -10.53 3.32 7.26
C MET A 420 -10.57 3.36 5.73
N ALA A 421 -9.98 2.36 5.10
CA ALA A 421 -10.07 2.23 3.63
C ALA A 421 -11.53 1.95 3.24
N PRO A 422 -12.02 2.55 2.13
CA PRO A 422 -13.41 2.36 1.72
C PRO A 422 -13.61 1.05 0.94
N GLY A 423 -13.18 -0.07 1.54
CA GLY A 423 -13.30 -1.39 0.94
C GLY A 423 -12.96 -2.48 1.95
N ALA A 424 -13.78 -3.52 1.99
CA ALA A 424 -13.71 -4.59 2.99
C ALA A 424 -12.47 -5.50 2.87
N TYR A 425 -11.75 -5.40 1.76
CA TYR A 425 -10.59 -6.26 1.48
C TYR A 425 -9.25 -5.57 1.73
N GLU A 426 -9.28 -4.35 2.29
CA GLU A 426 -8.07 -3.58 2.51
C GLU A 426 -7.45 -3.89 3.87
N ALA A 427 -6.13 -3.93 3.91
CA ALA A 427 -5.39 -4.01 5.17
C ALA A 427 -5.53 -2.70 5.96
N ILE A 428 -5.42 -2.81 7.27
CA ILE A 428 -5.40 -1.70 8.21
C ILE A 428 -3.94 -1.49 8.65
N PHE A 429 -3.52 -0.24 8.70
CA PHE A 429 -2.12 0.10 8.91
C PHE A 429 -1.93 0.95 10.17
N VAL A 430 -0.96 0.57 10.99
CA VAL A 430 -0.47 1.43 12.08
C VAL A 430 0.88 2.03 11.67
N GLY A 431 1.18 3.20 12.21
CA GLY A 431 2.47 3.86 12.05
C GLY A 431 2.95 4.42 13.37
N LEU A 432 4.15 5.01 13.39
CA LEU A 432 4.73 5.60 14.60
C LEU A 432 3.89 6.75 15.16
N GLY A 433 3.08 7.41 14.32
CA GLY A 433 2.16 8.43 14.79
C GLY A 433 1.07 7.93 15.72
N HIS A 434 0.77 6.62 15.74
CA HIS A 434 -0.28 6.01 16.57
C HIS A 434 0.27 5.78 18.00
N THR A 435 0.50 6.87 18.73
CA THR A 435 1.00 6.83 20.12
C THR A 435 -0.03 6.17 21.05
N ASP A 436 0.37 5.88 22.30
CA ASP A 436 -0.54 5.31 23.29
C ASP A 436 -1.80 6.17 23.50
N ALA A 437 -1.65 7.49 23.51
CA ALA A 437 -2.79 8.40 23.63
C ALA A 437 -3.76 8.25 22.45
N VAL A 438 -3.22 8.15 21.23
CA VAL A 438 -4.02 7.93 20.01
C VAL A 438 -4.71 6.56 20.08
N MET A 439 -4.00 5.53 20.53
CA MET A 439 -4.56 4.17 20.63
C MET A 439 -5.69 4.09 21.68
N ASN A 440 -5.59 4.86 22.79
CA ASN A 440 -6.66 4.96 23.78
C ASN A 440 -7.91 5.63 23.18
N ASP A 441 -7.72 6.78 22.52
CA ASP A 441 -8.81 7.49 21.84
C ASP A 441 -9.46 6.60 20.76
N LEU A 442 -8.65 5.87 20.03
CA LEU A 442 -9.12 4.95 18.98
C LEU A 442 -10.01 3.84 19.59
N ALA A 443 -9.64 3.28 20.76
CA ALA A 443 -10.44 2.26 21.43
C ALA A 443 -11.84 2.82 21.79
N ASP A 444 -11.88 4.03 22.36
CA ASP A 444 -13.14 4.68 22.71
C ASP A 444 -14.03 4.90 21.47
N ARG A 445 -13.43 5.37 20.38
CA ARG A 445 -14.15 5.63 19.12
C ARG A 445 -14.69 4.32 18.52
N PHE A 446 -13.89 3.23 18.54
CA PHE A 446 -14.33 1.93 18.05
C PHE A 446 -15.52 1.40 18.87
N HIS A 447 -15.49 1.57 20.22
CA HIS A 447 -16.61 1.16 21.06
C HIS A 447 -17.90 1.93 20.73
N ARG A 448 -17.81 3.25 20.55
CA ARG A 448 -18.99 4.05 20.17
C ARG A 448 -19.50 3.66 18.77
N ALA A 449 -18.58 3.53 17.82
CA ALA A 449 -18.95 3.18 16.44
C ALA A 449 -19.60 1.78 16.35
N ALA A 450 -19.03 0.80 17.05
CA ALA A 450 -19.57 -0.57 17.02
C ALA A 450 -21.00 -0.61 17.60
N ARG A 451 -21.24 0.07 18.72
CA ARG A 451 -22.59 0.16 19.32
C ARG A 451 -23.59 0.84 18.36
N ALA A 452 -23.18 1.88 17.66
CA ALA A 452 -24.06 2.59 16.73
C ALA A 452 -24.46 1.74 15.52
N VAL A 453 -23.66 0.72 15.17
CA VAL A 453 -24.02 -0.21 14.08
C VAL A 453 -25.15 -1.17 14.50
N THR A 454 -25.27 -1.47 15.80
CA THR A 454 -26.25 -2.41 16.34
C THR A 454 -27.50 -1.74 16.95
N ALA A 455 -27.45 -0.42 17.18
CA ALA A 455 -28.59 0.37 17.68
C ALA A 455 -29.65 0.59 16.60
#